data_3f8418dc22b55cb2b4ed81956ba796ad
#
_entry.id   3f8418dc22b55cb2b4ed81956ba796ad
#
_cell.length_a   1.000
_cell.length_b   1.000
_cell.length_c   1.000
_cell.angle_alpha   90.00
_cell.angle_beta   90.00
_cell.angle_gamma   90.00
#
_symmetry.space_group_name_H-M   'P 1'
#
loop_
_entity.id
_entity.type
_entity.pdbx_description
1 polymer ?
#
loop_
_entity_poly.entity_id
_entity_poly.type
_entity_poly.pdbx_seq_one_letter_code
_entity_poly.pdbx_strand_id
1 'polypeptide(L)'
;MPLIALAAGLLFTTSATTADGTALRDDRRPQLAQLITDKRERLDERDAEATALRAKVDDESRRFAEVDEPVNEARKRADALREQAGFTALHGEGVTVVLNDSSRRPTDTGADAPQNDDLVVHQGDVQAVVNALWAGGAEAMSIMDVRVISTSAVRCVGNTLLLHGQVFSPPFKITAVGNPAAMHRTLDSSEGVQQFRDAVADFGLGYTETVERNATVRAYGGSSDLRSAEVTK
;
A
#
# COMPACT_ATOMS: atom_id res chain seq x y z
N MET A 1 40.18 50.95 14.32
CA MET A 1 39.09 50.71 13.32
C MET A 1 39.38 49.61 12.33
N PRO A 2 40.58 49.44 11.67
CA PRO A 2 40.76 48.39 10.66
C PRO A 2 40.70 46.96 11.21
N LEU A 3 41.14 46.70 12.45
CA LEU A 3 41.06 45.38 13.10
C LEU A 3 39.62 44.90 13.38
N ILE A 4 38.72 45.81 13.72
CA ILE A 4 37.31 45.50 13.94
C ILE A 4 36.63 45.17 12.64
N ALA A 5 36.92 45.88 11.56
CA ALA A 5 36.40 45.61 10.23
C ALA A 5 36.89 44.24 9.68
N LEU A 6 38.15 43.89 9.97
CA LEU A 6 38.72 42.61 9.57
C LEU A 6 38.08 41.44 10.34
N ALA A 7 37.87 41.59 11.63
CA ALA A 7 37.19 40.60 12.47
C ALA A 7 35.70 40.42 12.07
N ALA A 8 34.99 41.51 11.78
CA ALA A 8 33.62 41.48 11.28
C ALA A 8 33.52 40.83 9.91
N GLY A 9 34.45 41.13 8.98
CA GLY A 9 34.51 40.51 7.67
C GLY A 9 34.79 39.02 7.74
N LEU A 10 35.67 38.58 8.64
CA LEU A 10 35.98 37.15 8.86
C LEU A 10 34.77 36.38 9.45
N LEU A 11 34.06 37.02 10.41
CA LEU A 11 32.83 36.44 10.95
C LEU A 11 31.69 36.38 9.89
N PHE A 12 31.62 37.38 9.02
CA PHE A 12 30.61 37.40 7.96
C PHE A 12 30.90 36.34 6.88
N THR A 13 32.16 36.14 6.48
CA THR A 13 32.56 35.09 5.52
C THR A 13 32.37 33.69 6.11
N THR A 14 32.75 33.46 7.38
CA THR A 14 32.49 32.16 8.03
C THR A 14 30.99 31.91 8.21
N SER A 15 30.22 32.95 8.54
CA SER A 15 28.74 32.80 8.63
C SER A 15 28.11 32.56 7.28
N ALA A 16 28.58 33.21 6.21
CA ALA A 16 28.07 32.99 4.85
C ALA A 16 28.39 31.57 4.36
N THR A 17 29.59 31.05 4.59
CA THR A 17 29.95 29.67 4.22
C THR A 17 29.21 28.64 5.09
N THR A 18 28.86 28.96 6.32
CA THR A 18 28.01 28.09 7.16
C THR A 18 26.54 28.25 6.84
N ALA A 19 26.09 29.43 6.34
CA ALA A 19 24.71 29.72 5.95
C ALA A 19 24.34 29.22 4.55
N ASP A 20 25.28 28.72 3.75
CA ASP A 20 25.01 28.10 2.44
C ASP A 20 24.12 26.85 2.56
N GLY A 21 23.68 26.52 3.74
CA GLY A 21 22.47 25.72 4.07
C GLY A 21 22.37 24.34 3.43
N THR A 22 23.23 24.05 2.48
CA THR A 22 23.29 22.82 1.69
C THR A 22 23.89 21.67 2.51
N ALA A 23 24.94 21.91 3.29
CA ALA A 23 25.60 20.85 4.06
C ALA A 23 24.71 20.21 5.12
N LEU A 24 23.90 21.00 5.85
CA LEU A 24 22.97 20.49 6.87
C LEU A 24 21.71 19.83 6.30
N ARG A 25 21.38 20.11 5.03
CA ARG A 25 20.28 19.44 4.31
C ARG A 25 20.75 18.18 3.60
N ASP A 26 21.95 18.17 3.07
CA ASP A 26 22.50 17.00 2.36
C ASP A 26 22.82 15.86 3.32
N ASP A 27 23.29 16.13 4.55
CA ASP A 27 23.51 15.08 5.55
C ASP A 27 22.22 14.45 6.09
N ARG A 28 21.09 15.14 6.07
CA ARG A 28 19.82 14.59 6.58
C ARG A 28 19.14 13.63 5.60
N ARG A 29 19.30 13.83 4.30
CA ARG A 29 18.68 12.96 3.28
C ARG A 29 19.23 11.54 3.28
N PRO A 30 20.57 11.32 3.28
CA PRO A 30 21.10 9.96 3.36
C PRO A 30 20.77 9.29 4.70
N GLN A 31 20.79 10.03 5.84
CA GLN A 31 20.41 9.51 7.14
C GLN A 31 18.94 9.08 7.20
N LEU A 32 18.02 9.86 6.58
CA LEU A 32 16.61 9.49 6.51
C LEU A 32 16.40 8.29 5.59
N ALA A 33 17.08 8.25 4.45
CA ALA A 33 17.00 7.11 3.52
C ALA A 33 17.52 5.83 4.21
N GLN A 34 18.62 5.91 4.94
CA GLN A 34 19.15 4.79 5.70
C GLN A 34 18.21 4.34 6.81
N LEU A 35 17.62 5.29 7.56
CA LEU A 35 16.62 4.98 8.58
C LEU A 35 15.39 4.27 7.98
N ILE A 36 14.94 4.68 6.81
CA ILE A 36 13.83 4.04 6.10
C ILE A 36 14.21 2.60 5.70
N THR A 37 15.43 2.40 5.18
CA THR A 37 15.94 1.07 4.82
C THR A 37 16.03 0.17 6.05
N ASP A 38 16.65 0.63 7.13
CA ASP A 38 16.77 -0.11 8.38
C ASP A 38 15.38 -0.48 8.98
N LYS A 39 14.40 0.43 8.84
CA LYS A 39 13.03 0.15 9.30
C LYS A 39 12.32 -0.87 8.43
N ARG A 40 12.53 -0.85 7.11
CA ARG A 40 11.98 -1.84 6.19
C ARG A 40 12.57 -3.23 6.46
N GLU A 41 13.89 -3.33 6.60
CA GLU A 41 14.56 -4.59 6.95
C GLU A 41 14.01 -5.18 8.26
N ARG A 42 13.83 -4.35 9.29
CA ARG A 42 13.22 -4.80 10.56
C ARG A 42 11.77 -5.24 10.41
N LEU A 43 10.99 -4.61 9.54
CA LEU A 43 9.63 -5.04 9.25
C LEU A 43 9.63 -6.40 8.54
N ASP A 44 10.49 -6.58 7.55
CA ASP A 44 10.63 -7.84 6.81
C ASP A 44 11.08 -8.98 7.74
N GLU A 45 12.02 -8.72 8.66
CA GLU A 45 12.42 -9.68 9.71
C GLU A 45 11.25 -10.06 10.63
N ARG A 46 10.45 -9.06 11.08
CA ARG A 46 9.28 -9.32 11.93
C ARG A 46 8.17 -10.06 11.20
N ASP A 47 7.95 -9.77 9.93
CA ASP A 47 6.98 -10.49 9.11
C ASP A 47 7.42 -11.94 8.87
N ALA A 48 8.71 -12.18 8.66
CA ALA A 48 9.28 -13.53 8.56
C ALA A 48 9.13 -14.29 9.89
N GLU A 49 9.44 -13.66 11.03
CA GLU A 49 9.27 -14.24 12.36
C GLU A 49 7.80 -14.58 12.65
N ALA A 50 6.88 -13.65 12.35
CA ALA A 50 5.44 -13.88 12.51
C ALA A 50 4.94 -15.04 11.64
N THR A 51 5.43 -15.15 10.41
CA THR A 51 5.10 -16.23 9.50
C THR A 51 5.62 -17.59 10.04
N ALA A 52 6.84 -17.62 10.55
CA ALA A 52 7.42 -18.83 11.15
C ALA A 52 6.66 -19.27 12.42
N LEU A 53 6.25 -18.31 13.26
CA LEU A 53 5.46 -18.60 14.46
C LEU A 53 4.07 -19.14 14.12
N ARG A 54 3.40 -18.56 13.11
CA ARG A 54 2.11 -19.06 12.61
C ARG A 54 2.22 -20.48 12.08
N ALA A 55 3.28 -20.78 11.33
CA ALA A 55 3.53 -22.14 10.85
C ALA A 55 3.72 -23.14 12.00
N LYS A 56 4.41 -22.74 13.07
CA LYS A 56 4.56 -23.57 14.28
C LYS A 56 3.21 -23.81 14.98
N VAL A 57 2.41 -22.76 15.17
CA VAL A 57 1.08 -22.88 15.78
C VAL A 57 0.19 -23.80 14.95
N ASP A 58 0.25 -23.67 13.62
CA ASP A 58 -0.51 -24.53 12.71
C ASP A 58 -0.05 -25.99 12.78
N ASP A 59 1.26 -26.25 12.90
CA ASP A 59 1.82 -27.60 13.06
C ASP A 59 1.42 -28.24 14.39
N GLU A 60 1.55 -27.51 15.49
CA GLU A 60 1.11 -27.99 16.81
C GLU A 60 -0.41 -28.25 16.85
N SER A 61 -1.19 -27.37 16.26
CA SER A 61 -2.65 -27.55 16.14
C SER A 61 -3.01 -28.79 15.33
N ARG A 62 -2.22 -29.14 14.28
CA ARG A 62 -2.39 -30.40 13.54
C ARG A 62 -2.13 -31.60 14.42
N ARG A 63 -1.04 -31.59 15.18
CA ARG A 63 -0.68 -32.70 16.08
C ARG A 63 -1.73 -32.96 17.16
N PHE A 64 -2.29 -31.86 17.72
CA PHE A 64 -3.38 -31.99 18.69
C PHE A 64 -4.66 -32.54 18.04
N ALA A 65 -4.97 -32.17 16.81
CA ALA A 65 -6.12 -32.69 16.08
C ALA A 65 -6.02 -34.22 15.77
N GLU A 66 -4.83 -34.78 15.75
CA GLU A 66 -4.64 -36.23 15.56
C GLU A 66 -5.08 -37.06 16.77
N VAL A 67 -5.10 -36.49 17.98
CA VAL A 67 -5.38 -37.15 19.24
C VAL A 67 -6.65 -36.67 19.95
N ASP A 68 -7.24 -35.58 19.50
CA ASP A 68 -8.42 -34.93 20.11
C ASP A 68 -9.47 -34.65 19.04
N GLU A 69 -10.56 -35.42 19.02
CA GLU A 69 -11.60 -35.34 18.01
C GLU A 69 -12.33 -33.96 17.99
N PRO A 70 -12.69 -33.33 19.13
CA PRO A 70 -13.19 -31.96 19.13
C PRO A 70 -12.26 -30.95 18.46
N VAL A 71 -10.96 -31.04 18.65
CA VAL A 71 -9.96 -30.18 17.99
C VAL A 71 -9.90 -30.47 16.49
N ASN A 72 -9.94 -31.73 16.09
CA ASN A 72 -9.99 -32.15 14.69
C ASN A 72 -11.22 -31.58 13.96
N GLU A 73 -12.40 -31.69 14.54
CA GLU A 73 -13.63 -31.15 13.97
C GLU A 73 -13.62 -29.62 13.88
N ALA A 74 -13.10 -28.94 14.90
CA ALA A 74 -12.95 -27.48 14.87
C ALA A 74 -11.98 -27.05 13.76
N ARG A 75 -10.87 -27.79 13.59
CA ARG A 75 -9.89 -27.54 12.54
C ARG A 75 -10.46 -27.77 11.15
N LYS A 76 -11.16 -28.87 10.89
CA LYS A 76 -11.81 -29.12 9.60
C LYS A 76 -12.76 -27.98 9.21
N ARG A 77 -13.53 -27.47 10.18
CA ARG A 77 -14.42 -26.31 9.96
C ARG A 77 -13.63 -25.04 9.64
N ALA A 78 -12.55 -24.78 10.37
CA ALA A 78 -11.70 -23.63 10.11
C ALA A 78 -11.02 -23.73 8.72
N ASP A 79 -10.50 -24.89 8.36
CA ASP A 79 -9.84 -25.11 7.07
C ASP A 79 -10.81 -24.94 5.89
N ALA A 80 -12.06 -25.36 6.03
CA ALA A 80 -13.11 -25.14 5.01
C ALA A 80 -13.42 -23.65 4.76
N LEU A 81 -13.15 -22.77 5.72
CA LEU A 81 -13.41 -21.34 5.61
C LEU A 81 -12.17 -20.52 5.22
N ARG A 82 -10.97 -21.11 5.27
CA ARG A 82 -9.70 -20.39 5.06
C ARG A 82 -9.61 -19.70 3.70
N GLU A 83 -10.07 -20.35 2.64
CA GLU A 83 -10.03 -19.79 1.29
C GLU A 83 -10.94 -18.56 1.19
N GLN A 84 -12.20 -18.68 1.59
CA GLN A 84 -13.17 -17.59 1.54
C GLN A 84 -12.78 -16.42 2.47
N ALA A 85 -12.15 -16.72 3.61
CA ALA A 85 -11.66 -15.72 4.55
C ALA A 85 -10.34 -15.04 4.11
N GLY A 86 -9.74 -15.49 3.00
CA GLY A 86 -8.51 -14.89 2.47
C GLY A 86 -7.22 -15.40 3.10
N PHE A 87 -7.25 -16.49 3.86
CA PHE A 87 -6.07 -17.11 4.50
C PHE A 87 -5.36 -18.14 3.61
N THR A 88 -5.72 -18.21 2.33
CA THR A 88 -5.08 -19.05 1.31
C THR A 88 -4.61 -18.16 0.16
N ALA A 89 -3.40 -18.41 -0.33
CA ALA A 89 -2.91 -17.74 -1.52
C ALA A 89 -3.69 -18.24 -2.74
N LEU A 90 -4.06 -17.32 -3.64
CA LEU A 90 -4.73 -17.64 -4.88
C LEU A 90 -3.88 -17.18 -6.07
N HIS A 91 -3.92 -17.94 -7.15
CA HIS A 91 -3.28 -17.59 -8.42
C HIS A 91 -4.19 -17.98 -9.58
N GLY A 92 -4.10 -17.24 -10.65
CA GLY A 92 -4.92 -17.46 -11.85
C GLY A 92 -4.84 -16.28 -12.79
N GLU A 93 -5.71 -16.26 -13.79
CA GLU A 93 -5.87 -15.08 -14.62
C GLU A 93 -6.34 -13.90 -13.77
N GLY A 94 -5.98 -12.68 -14.16
CA GLY A 94 -6.33 -11.51 -13.37
C GLY A 94 -6.05 -10.20 -14.08
N VAL A 95 -6.23 -9.12 -13.33
CA VAL A 95 -5.94 -7.75 -13.75
C VAL A 95 -5.08 -7.06 -12.71
N THR A 96 -4.06 -6.38 -13.17
CA THR A 96 -3.27 -5.44 -12.36
C THR A 96 -3.56 -4.01 -12.83
N VAL A 97 -4.00 -3.16 -11.91
CA VAL A 97 -4.18 -1.72 -12.12
C VAL A 97 -3.12 -0.97 -11.32
N VAL A 98 -2.46 -0.02 -11.97
CA VAL A 98 -1.46 0.86 -11.33
C VAL A 98 -1.92 2.30 -11.46
N LEU A 99 -2.02 2.98 -10.32
CA LEU A 99 -2.32 4.41 -10.22
C LEU A 99 -1.08 5.16 -9.75
N ASN A 100 -0.77 6.29 -10.38
CA ASN A 100 0.42 7.06 -10.02
C ASN A 100 0.13 8.56 -9.99
N ASP A 101 0.85 9.27 -9.14
CA ASP A 101 0.83 10.73 -9.10
C ASP A 101 1.34 11.32 -10.41
N SER A 102 0.92 12.54 -10.70
CA SER A 102 1.41 13.29 -11.84
C SER A 102 2.89 13.63 -11.69
N SER A 103 3.62 13.55 -12.79
CA SER A 103 4.98 14.08 -12.86
C SER A 103 5.03 15.59 -13.07
N ARG A 104 3.89 16.22 -13.35
CA ARG A 104 3.79 17.68 -13.51
C ARG A 104 4.00 18.38 -12.17
N ARG A 105 4.54 19.57 -12.19
CA ARG A 105 4.66 20.44 -11.02
C ARG A 105 3.73 21.64 -11.21
N PRO A 106 3.12 22.15 -10.15
CA PRO A 106 2.34 23.39 -10.26
C PRO A 106 3.32 24.55 -10.58
N THR A 107 3.51 24.83 -11.85
CA THR A 107 4.37 25.93 -12.32
C THR A 107 3.56 27.12 -12.79
N ASP A 108 2.25 26.96 -12.99
CA ASP A 108 1.38 27.97 -13.54
C ASP A 108 0.68 28.75 -12.43
N THR A 109 0.70 30.08 -12.53
CA THR A 109 0.09 31.02 -11.60
C THR A 109 -1.24 31.59 -12.14
N GLY A 110 -1.93 30.87 -13.03
CA GLY A 110 -3.21 31.23 -13.60
C GLY A 110 -4.40 30.76 -12.75
N ALA A 111 -5.59 31.32 -13.01
CA ALA A 111 -6.82 30.90 -12.32
C ALA A 111 -7.22 29.44 -12.62
N ASP A 112 -6.72 28.86 -13.72
CA ASP A 112 -6.96 27.49 -14.19
C ASP A 112 -5.73 26.57 -13.93
N ALA A 113 -4.77 27.03 -13.12
CA ALA A 113 -3.60 26.19 -12.78
C ALA A 113 -4.02 25.02 -11.89
N PRO A 114 -3.50 23.79 -12.16
CA PRO A 114 -3.79 22.63 -11.32
C PRO A 114 -3.30 22.87 -9.89
N GLN A 115 -4.12 22.53 -8.92
CA GLN A 115 -3.73 22.57 -7.52
C GLN A 115 -2.86 21.36 -7.19
N ASN A 116 -2.12 21.41 -6.09
CA ASN A 116 -1.32 20.27 -5.65
C ASN A 116 -2.16 19.00 -5.47
N ASP A 117 -3.42 19.17 -5.09
CA ASP A 117 -4.37 18.09 -4.85
C ASP A 117 -4.81 17.40 -6.16
N ASP A 118 -4.90 18.15 -7.27
CA ASP A 118 -5.24 17.59 -8.58
C ASP A 118 -4.13 16.68 -9.17
N LEU A 119 -2.93 16.77 -8.62
CA LEU A 119 -1.74 16.07 -9.12
C LEU A 119 -1.41 14.77 -8.37
N VAL A 120 -2.23 14.39 -7.40
CA VAL A 120 -1.99 13.21 -6.56
C VAL A 120 -3.16 12.24 -6.59
N VAL A 121 -2.86 10.95 -6.42
CA VAL A 121 -3.87 9.89 -6.30
C VAL A 121 -4.52 9.96 -4.92
N HIS A 122 -5.85 9.94 -4.90
CA HIS A 122 -6.63 9.95 -3.67
C HIS A 122 -7.13 8.56 -3.26
N GLN A 123 -7.53 8.43 -2.00
CA GLN A 123 -8.19 7.21 -1.52
C GLN A 123 -9.42 6.85 -2.35
N GLY A 124 -10.19 7.87 -2.79
CA GLY A 124 -11.38 7.68 -3.62
C GLY A 124 -11.08 6.95 -4.92
N ASP A 125 -9.96 7.26 -5.57
CA ASP A 125 -9.53 6.66 -6.82
C ASP A 125 -9.17 5.18 -6.65
N VAL A 126 -8.38 4.89 -5.60
CA VAL A 126 -8.05 3.50 -5.23
C VAL A 126 -9.30 2.72 -4.88
N GLN A 127 -10.23 3.34 -4.13
CA GLN A 127 -11.49 2.71 -3.74
C GLN A 127 -12.40 2.43 -4.94
N ALA A 128 -12.44 3.34 -5.93
CA ALA A 128 -13.20 3.15 -7.16
C ALA A 128 -12.70 1.93 -7.94
N VAL A 129 -11.38 1.79 -8.10
CA VAL A 129 -10.75 0.63 -8.74
C VAL A 129 -11.03 -0.65 -7.96
N VAL A 130 -10.84 -0.65 -6.64
CA VAL A 130 -11.10 -1.81 -5.76
C VAL A 130 -12.56 -2.26 -5.87
N ASN A 131 -13.51 -1.32 -5.81
CA ASN A 131 -14.93 -1.63 -5.91
C ASN A 131 -15.30 -2.18 -7.29
N ALA A 132 -14.75 -1.60 -8.37
CA ALA A 132 -14.98 -2.06 -9.72
C ALA A 132 -14.45 -3.49 -9.95
N LEU A 133 -13.26 -3.81 -9.44
CA LEU A 133 -12.68 -5.15 -9.53
C LEU A 133 -13.52 -6.19 -8.75
N TRP A 134 -13.98 -5.86 -7.53
CA TRP A 134 -14.90 -6.72 -6.78
C TRP A 134 -16.23 -6.91 -7.51
N ALA A 135 -16.82 -5.85 -8.05
CA ALA A 135 -18.04 -5.92 -8.86
C ALA A 135 -17.85 -6.76 -10.13
N GLY A 136 -16.64 -6.80 -10.69
CA GLY A 136 -16.23 -7.63 -11.81
C GLY A 136 -16.00 -9.10 -11.47
N GLY A 137 -16.23 -9.50 -10.20
CA GLY A 137 -16.09 -10.88 -9.75
C GLY A 137 -14.67 -11.28 -9.41
N ALA A 138 -13.86 -10.36 -8.90
CA ALA A 138 -12.55 -10.71 -8.34
C ALA A 138 -12.74 -11.73 -7.19
N GLU A 139 -11.94 -12.78 -7.21
CA GLU A 139 -11.94 -13.84 -6.18
C GLU A 139 -10.91 -13.55 -5.08
N ALA A 140 -9.87 -12.82 -5.43
CA ALA A 140 -8.86 -12.34 -4.51
C ALA A 140 -8.28 -11.02 -4.99
N MET A 141 -7.86 -10.17 -4.05
CA MET A 141 -7.24 -8.90 -4.37
C MET A 141 -6.10 -8.57 -3.41
N SER A 142 -5.09 -7.90 -3.91
CA SER A 142 -4.03 -7.28 -3.11
C SER A 142 -3.82 -5.83 -3.53
N ILE A 143 -3.45 -4.99 -2.57
CA ILE A 143 -2.98 -3.63 -2.79
C ILE A 143 -1.55 -3.59 -2.28
N MET A 144 -0.59 -3.19 -3.12
CA MET A 144 0.84 -3.17 -2.80
C MET A 144 1.34 -4.52 -2.24
N ASP A 145 0.87 -5.62 -2.87
CA ASP A 145 1.13 -7.01 -2.50
C ASP A 145 0.57 -7.45 -1.13
N VAL A 146 -0.21 -6.60 -0.46
CA VAL A 146 -0.92 -6.92 0.79
C VAL A 146 -2.33 -7.39 0.46
N ARG A 147 -2.70 -8.61 0.92
CA ARG A 147 -4.03 -9.21 0.72
C ARG A 147 -5.12 -8.32 1.29
N VAL A 148 -6.12 -8.04 0.49
CA VAL A 148 -7.36 -7.39 0.93
C VAL A 148 -8.37 -8.46 1.35
N ILE A 149 -8.94 -8.29 2.54
CA ILE A 149 -10.02 -9.11 3.08
C ILE A 149 -11.20 -8.22 3.50
N SER A 150 -12.32 -8.80 3.92
CA SER A 150 -13.53 -8.05 4.26
C SER A 150 -13.36 -6.99 5.36
N THR A 151 -12.36 -7.16 6.22
CA THR A 151 -12.02 -6.20 7.29
C THR A 151 -10.91 -5.23 6.94
N SER A 152 -10.37 -5.30 5.72
CA SER A 152 -9.34 -4.38 5.25
C SER A 152 -9.91 -2.98 5.03
N ALA A 153 -9.19 -1.98 5.51
CA ALA A 153 -9.50 -0.58 5.27
C ALA A 153 -8.28 0.15 4.70
N VAL A 154 -8.50 0.87 3.61
CA VAL A 154 -7.51 1.76 3.01
C VAL A 154 -7.81 3.18 3.47
N ARG A 155 -6.80 3.90 3.92
CA ARG A 155 -6.92 5.30 4.35
C ARG A 155 -5.79 6.12 3.74
N CYS A 156 -6.09 7.37 3.37
CA CYS A 156 -5.04 8.33 3.01
C CYS A 156 -4.42 9.00 4.23
N VAL A 157 -3.12 9.22 4.15
CA VAL A 157 -2.36 10.09 5.06
C VAL A 157 -1.45 10.95 4.17
N GLY A 158 -1.89 12.15 3.82
CA GLY A 158 -1.30 12.94 2.74
C GLY A 158 -1.47 12.23 1.39
N ASN A 159 -0.40 12.14 0.60
CA ASN A 159 -0.36 11.41 -0.66
C ASN A 159 0.07 9.93 -0.50
N THR A 160 -0.07 9.36 0.68
CA THR A 160 0.26 7.96 0.96
C THR A 160 -0.97 7.18 1.37
N LEU A 161 -0.96 5.87 1.13
CA LEU A 161 -1.99 4.94 1.60
C LEU A 161 -1.54 4.22 2.86
N LEU A 162 -2.39 4.19 3.86
CA LEU A 162 -2.25 3.35 5.05
C LEU A 162 -3.14 2.12 4.88
N LEU A 163 -2.54 0.94 4.85
CA LEU A 163 -3.22 -0.36 4.80
C LEU A 163 -2.61 -1.29 5.84
N HIS A 164 -3.42 -1.84 6.73
CA HIS A 164 -3.00 -2.73 7.82
C HIS A 164 -1.82 -2.20 8.67
N GLY A 165 -1.77 -0.87 8.87
CA GLY A 165 -0.70 -0.22 9.64
C GLY A 165 0.59 0.05 8.85
N GLN A 166 0.66 -0.35 7.58
CA GLN A 166 1.77 -0.05 6.69
C GLN A 166 1.44 1.15 5.80
N VAL A 167 2.42 2.01 5.56
CA VAL A 167 2.30 3.20 4.72
C VAL A 167 2.95 2.94 3.38
N PHE A 168 2.20 3.18 2.31
CA PHE A 168 2.63 3.01 0.93
C PHE A 168 2.60 4.33 0.18
N SER A 169 3.60 4.56 -0.66
CA SER A 169 3.67 5.69 -1.58
C SER A 169 3.32 5.25 -3.00
N PRO A 170 2.83 6.17 -3.86
CA PRO A 170 2.61 5.84 -5.27
C PRO A 170 3.92 5.42 -5.98
N PRO A 171 3.85 4.63 -7.05
CA PRO A 171 2.63 4.15 -7.71
C PRO A 171 1.90 3.07 -6.90
N PHE A 172 0.56 3.16 -6.84
CA PHE A 172 -0.27 2.18 -6.13
C PHE A 172 -0.66 1.05 -7.09
N LYS A 173 -0.21 -0.15 -6.76
CA LYS A 173 -0.49 -1.37 -7.51
C LYS A 173 -1.62 -2.16 -6.86
N ILE A 174 -2.66 -2.43 -7.63
CA ILE A 174 -3.82 -3.23 -7.24
C ILE A 174 -3.87 -4.44 -8.16
N THR A 175 -3.75 -5.65 -7.61
CA THR A 175 -3.79 -6.90 -8.37
C THR A 175 -5.00 -7.72 -7.94
N ALA A 176 -5.82 -8.14 -8.88
CA ALA A 176 -6.99 -8.98 -8.66
C ALA A 176 -6.90 -10.26 -9.48
N VAL A 177 -7.26 -11.39 -8.87
CA VAL A 177 -7.43 -12.69 -9.52
C VAL A 177 -8.91 -12.91 -9.79
N GLY A 178 -9.26 -13.36 -10.98
CA GLY A 178 -10.64 -13.57 -11.44
C GLY A 178 -10.75 -13.43 -12.95
N ASN A 179 -11.96 -13.32 -13.49
CA ASN A 179 -12.18 -13.18 -14.92
C ASN A 179 -11.76 -11.78 -15.43
N PRO A 180 -10.68 -11.67 -16.25
CA PRO A 180 -10.18 -10.36 -16.67
C PRO A 180 -11.18 -9.57 -17.51
N ALA A 181 -11.95 -10.25 -18.38
CA ALA A 181 -12.93 -9.59 -19.24
C ALA A 181 -14.11 -9.02 -18.45
N ALA A 182 -14.51 -9.67 -17.35
CA ALA A 182 -15.55 -9.17 -16.47
C ALA A 182 -15.04 -7.96 -15.65
N MET A 183 -13.85 -8.05 -15.10
CA MET A 183 -13.22 -6.96 -14.36
C MET A 183 -12.96 -5.73 -15.23
N HIS A 184 -12.49 -5.93 -16.47
CA HIS A 184 -12.32 -4.83 -17.44
C HIS A 184 -13.64 -4.10 -17.71
N ARG A 185 -14.73 -4.82 -17.94
CA ARG A 185 -16.05 -4.19 -18.16
C ARG A 185 -16.51 -3.35 -16.97
N THR A 186 -16.28 -3.82 -15.76
CA THR A 186 -16.67 -3.07 -14.55
C THR A 186 -15.77 -1.88 -14.27
N LEU A 187 -14.47 -1.97 -14.58
CA LEU A 187 -13.57 -0.82 -14.56
C LEU A 187 -14.03 0.24 -15.57
N ASP A 188 -14.40 -0.16 -16.79
CA ASP A 188 -14.87 0.77 -17.82
C ASP A 188 -16.23 1.39 -17.52
N SER A 189 -17.10 0.71 -16.80
CA SER A 189 -18.42 1.22 -16.43
C SER A 189 -18.46 1.95 -15.09
N SER A 190 -17.35 1.94 -14.33
CA SER A 190 -17.27 2.60 -13.03
C SER A 190 -17.10 4.12 -13.21
N GLU A 191 -18.06 4.90 -12.71
CA GLU A 191 -18.00 6.36 -12.76
C GLU A 191 -16.73 6.92 -12.08
N GLY A 192 -16.35 6.39 -10.90
CA GLY A 192 -15.14 6.85 -10.22
C GLY A 192 -13.85 6.51 -10.97
N VAL A 193 -13.80 5.38 -11.69
CA VAL A 193 -12.64 5.04 -12.54
C VAL A 193 -12.62 5.94 -13.79
N GLN A 194 -13.77 6.27 -14.37
CA GLN A 194 -13.85 7.21 -15.48
C GLN A 194 -13.39 8.62 -15.05
N GLN A 195 -13.86 9.12 -13.91
CA GLN A 195 -13.43 10.40 -13.35
C GLN A 195 -11.90 10.43 -13.14
N PHE A 196 -11.31 9.33 -12.64
CA PHE A 196 -9.85 9.24 -12.52
C PHE A 196 -9.16 9.25 -13.88
N ARG A 197 -9.69 8.54 -14.89
CA ARG A 197 -9.15 8.57 -16.26
C ARG A 197 -9.26 9.95 -16.92
N ASP A 198 -10.30 10.72 -16.62
CA ASP A 198 -10.41 12.13 -17.04
C ASP A 198 -9.31 12.98 -16.37
N ALA A 199 -9.08 12.79 -15.08
CA ALA A 199 -7.98 13.44 -14.37
C ALA A 199 -6.59 13.03 -14.88
N VAL A 200 -6.42 11.80 -15.38
CA VAL A 200 -5.20 11.36 -16.09
C VAL A 200 -4.98 12.22 -17.35
N ALA A 201 -6.04 12.47 -18.13
CA ALA A 201 -5.95 13.29 -19.34
C ALA A 201 -5.66 14.74 -19.02
N ASP A 202 -6.33 15.32 -18.02
CA ASP A 202 -6.26 16.74 -17.67
C ASP A 202 -4.97 17.08 -16.90
N PHE A 203 -4.60 16.27 -15.92
CA PHE A 203 -3.55 16.58 -14.96
C PHE A 203 -2.28 15.72 -15.14
N GLY A 204 -2.32 14.69 -15.98
CA GLY A 204 -1.15 13.82 -16.24
C GLY A 204 -0.87 12.82 -15.12
N LEU A 205 -1.90 12.40 -14.40
CA LEU A 205 -1.82 11.25 -13.49
C LEU A 205 -1.51 9.97 -14.26
N GLY A 206 -1.05 8.93 -13.58
CA GLY A 206 -0.74 7.65 -14.19
C GLY A 206 -1.89 6.64 -13.98
N TYR A 207 -2.37 6.03 -15.07
CA TYR A 207 -3.26 4.87 -15.05
C TYR A 207 -2.73 3.80 -15.99
N THR A 208 -2.54 2.60 -15.50
CA THR A 208 -2.16 1.46 -16.32
C THR A 208 -2.99 0.25 -15.90
N GLU A 209 -3.57 -0.43 -16.86
CA GLU A 209 -4.31 -1.68 -16.68
C GLU A 209 -3.62 -2.77 -17.48
N THR A 210 -3.33 -3.89 -16.83
CA THR A 210 -2.63 -5.04 -17.44
C THR A 210 -3.37 -6.32 -17.13
N VAL A 211 -3.66 -7.10 -18.17
CA VAL A 211 -4.20 -8.47 -18.02
C VAL A 211 -3.04 -9.41 -17.69
N GLU A 212 -3.18 -10.13 -16.60
CA GLU A 212 -2.20 -11.09 -16.10
C GLU A 212 -2.71 -12.51 -16.37
N ARG A 213 -1.90 -13.37 -17.01
CA ARG A 213 -2.25 -14.79 -17.20
C ARG A 213 -2.04 -15.61 -15.93
N ASN A 214 -1.21 -15.15 -15.04
CA ASN A 214 -0.87 -15.83 -13.80
C ASN A 214 -0.63 -14.80 -12.68
N ALA A 215 -1.67 -14.04 -12.37
CA ALA A 215 -1.66 -13.15 -11.21
C ALA A 215 -1.58 -13.99 -9.92
N THR A 216 -0.86 -13.52 -8.93
CA THR A 216 -0.76 -14.18 -7.63
C THR A 216 -1.11 -13.21 -6.53
N VAL A 217 -2.04 -13.59 -5.68
CA VAL A 217 -2.44 -12.86 -4.49
C VAL A 217 -2.16 -13.74 -3.27
N ARG A 218 -1.24 -13.29 -2.42
CA ARG A 218 -0.79 -14.03 -1.23
C ARG A 218 -1.93 -14.21 -0.24
N ALA A 219 -1.76 -15.17 0.69
CA ALA A 219 -2.63 -15.29 1.84
C ALA A 219 -2.56 -14.05 2.73
N TYR A 220 -3.65 -13.73 3.41
CA TYR A 220 -3.65 -12.69 4.43
C TYR A 220 -2.74 -13.09 5.60
N GLY A 221 -1.78 -12.26 5.89
CA GLY A 221 -0.78 -12.49 6.95
C GLY A 221 -1.02 -11.70 8.24
N GLY A 222 -2.09 -10.89 8.31
CA GLY A 222 -2.41 -10.12 9.52
C GLY A 222 -3.12 -10.94 10.61
N SER A 223 -3.41 -10.31 11.76
CA SER A 223 -4.23 -10.91 12.81
C SER A 223 -5.71 -10.81 12.43
N SER A 224 -6.46 -11.88 12.72
CA SER A 224 -7.92 -11.95 12.66
C SER A 224 -8.56 -11.97 14.04
N ASP A 225 -7.79 -11.76 15.10
CA ASP A 225 -8.26 -11.82 16.47
C ASP A 225 -9.27 -10.73 16.76
N LEU A 226 -10.37 -11.12 17.39
CA LEU A 226 -11.37 -10.19 17.91
C LEU A 226 -10.80 -9.50 19.16
N ARG A 227 -10.68 -8.18 19.13
CA ARG A 227 -10.14 -7.39 20.26
C ARG A 227 -11.22 -6.82 21.17
N SER A 228 -12.43 -6.67 20.68
CA SER A 228 -13.52 -5.96 21.35
C SER A 228 -14.88 -6.64 21.19
N ALA A 229 -14.94 -7.76 20.51
CA ALA A 229 -16.15 -8.52 20.30
C ALA A 229 -15.97 -9.96 20.78
N GLU A 230 -17.02 -10.57 21.26
CA GLU A 230 -17.08 -11.96 21.68
C GLU A 230 -18.07 -12.72 20.81
N VAL A 231 -17.77 -13.98 20.54
CA VAL A 231 -18.70 -14.86 19.82
C VAL A 231 -19.83 -15.26 20.76
N THR A 232 -21.07 -14.91 20.42
CA THR A 232 -22.24 -15.41 21.14
C THR A 232 -22.41 -16.90 20.91
N LYS A 233 -22.60 -17.65 22.00
CA LYS A 233 -22.85 -19.11 21.97
C LYS A 233 -24.26 -19.41 21.52
#